data_440432ce87496c30fe8824f6c0449ce7
#
_entry.id   440432ce87496c30fe8824f6c0449ce7
#
_cell.length_a   1.000
_cell.length_b   1.000
_cell.length_c   1.000
_cell.angle_alpha   90.00
_cell.angle_beta   90.00
_cell.angle_gamma   90.00
#
_symmetry.space_group_name_H-M   'P 1'
#
loop_
_entity.id
_entity.type
_entity.pdbx_description
1 polymer ?
#
loop_
_entity_poly.entity_id
_entity_poly.type
_entity_poly.pdbx_seq_one_letter_code
_entity_poly.pdbx_strand_id
1 'polypeptide(L)'
;HVMQPIQLESVEGTQFLTEDDGTIQTSGPHPRQDDYLVIVRPALQRITGLRLEVLPHASHTGGKLTRGKNGEFIITDVKLQVLRKGDSQIRDLEISSAIATAEMNVGGRNYGRVSGTLDDDPRNGWTTQSHDPLKAYTAVFALAQPLVLEPDETLRLVMLHRSTIGDANTGRFRIALTDQVGRAVRSFD
;
A
#
# COMPACT_ATOMS: atom_id res chain seq x y z
N HIS A 1 3.14 -13.10 6.69
CA HIS A 1 2.38 -13.93 5.75
C HIS A 1 2.01 -13.10 4.52
N VAL A 2 2.59 -13.41 3.36
CA VAL A 2 2.23 -12.79 2.09
C VAL A 2 0.79 -13.14 1.72
N MET A 3 0.05 -12.16 1.21
CA MET A 3 -1.36 -12.30 0.85
C MET A 3 -1.52 -12.53 -0.65
N GLN A 4 -2.43 -13.45 -0.98
CA GLN A 4 -2.99 -13.55 -2.33
C GLN A 4 -4.30 -12.74 -2.34
N PRO A 5 -4.42 -11.72 -3.21
CA PRO A 5 -5.66 -10.99 -3.36
C PRO A 5 -6.79 -11.89 -3.86
N ILE A 6 -7.98 -11.73 -3.31
CA ILE A 6 -9.19 -12.34 -3.85
C ILE A 6 -9.93 -11.40 -4.79
N GLN A 7 -9.67 -10.10 -4.70
CA GLN A 7 -10.22 -9.08 -5.58
C GLN A 7 -9.27 -7.89 -5.64
N LEU A 8 -9.13 -7.34 -6.83
CA LEU A 8 -8.34 -6.14 -7.12
C LEU A 8 -9.19 -5.17 -7.92
N GLU A 9 -9.25 -3.92 -7.50
CA GLU A 9 -10.00 -2.86 -8.17
C GLU A 9 -9.14 -1.61 -8.33
N SER A 10 -9.33 -0.92 -9.43
CA SER A 10 -8.82 0.42 -9.69
C SER A 10 -10.01 1.33 -9.95
N VAL A 11 -9.97 2.54 -9.42
CA VAL A 11 -11.02 3.54 -9.65
C VAL A 11 -10.95 4.11 -11.07
N GLU A 12 -9.74 4.27 -11.62
CA GLU A 12 -9.50 4.96 -12.89
C GLU A 12 -9.09 4.04 -14.05
N GLY A 13 -9.16 2.72 -13.85
CA GLY A 13 -9.01 1.74 -14.94
C GLY A 13 -7.65 1.07 -15.06
N THR A 14 -6.73 1.23 -14.12
CA THR A 14 -5.52 0.41 -14.06
C THR A 14 -5.90 -1.06 -13.98
N GLN A 15 -5.22 -1.91 -14.73
CA GLN A 15 -5.38 -3.37 -14.72
C GLN A 15 -4.31 -4.01 -13.85
N PHE A 16 -4.64 -5.14 -13.26
CA PHE A 16 -3.75 -5.87 -12.35
C PHE A 16 -3.54 -7.30 -12.80
N LEU A 17 -2.32 -7.78 -12.63
CA LEU A 17 -1.95 -9.19 -12.73
C LEU A 17 -1.34 -9.61 -11.40
N THR A 18 -1.84 -10.70 -10.81
CA THR A 18 -1.27 -11.29 -9.59
C THR A 18 -0.37 -12.46 -9.97
N GLU A 19 0.83 -12.50 -9.41
CA GLU A 19 1.79 -13.59 -9.56
C GLU A 19 1.62 -14.61 -8.41
N ASP A 20 2.18 -15.80 -8.58
CA ASP A 20 2.06 -16.90 -7.60
C ASP A 20 2.64 -16.55 -6.22
N ASP A 21 3.61 -15.65 -6.16
CA ASP A 21 4.22 -15.19 -4.92
C ASP A 21 3.44 -14.03 -4.24
N GLY A 22 2.24 -13.70 -4.73
CA GLY A 22 1.40 -12.62 -4.23
C GLY A 22 1.77 -11.23 -4.73
N THR A 23 2.76 -11.13 -5.61
CA THR A 23 3.12 -9.85 -6.23
C THR A 23 2.02 -9.39 -7.19
N ILE A 24 1.68 -8.11 -7.14
CA ILE A 24 0.68 -7.46 -7.97
C ILE A 24 1.38 -6.53 -8.94
N GLN A 25 1.22 -6.77 -10.23
CA GLN A 25 1.77 -5.97 -11.32
C GLN A 25 0.66 -5.16 -11.97
N THR A 26 0.87 -3.86 -12.16
CA THR A 26 -0.07 -2.99 -12.89
C THR A 26 0.20 -3.03 -14.39
N SER A 27 -0.87 -2.87 -15.16
CA SER A 27 -0.84 -2.81 -16.63
C SER A 27 -2.01 -1.98 -17.17
N GLY A 28 -2.18 -1.97 -18.51
CA GLY A 28 -3.29 -1.27 -19.16
C GLY A 28 -3.18 0.25 -19.05
N PRO A 29 -4.30 0.96 -18.93
CA PRO A 29 -4.31 2.41 -18.79
C PRO A 29 -3.41 2.91 -17.66
N HIS A 30 -2.84 4.09 -17.85
CA HIS A 30 -2.00 4.74 -16.84
C HIS A 30 -2.58 6.14 -16.54
N PRO A 31 -3.60 6.21 -15.69
CA PRO A 31 -4.23 7.46 -15.31
C PRO A 31 -3.25 8.34 -14.50
N ARG A 32 -3.52 9.64 -14.51
CA ARG A 32 -2.71 10.61 -13.75
C ARG A 32 -2.72 10.34 -12.25
N GLN A 33 -3.87 9.94 -11.71
CA GLN A 33 -4.10 9.54 -10.33
C GLN A 33 -4.94 8.27 -10.35
N ASP A 34 -4.79 7.41 -9.36
CA ASP A 34 -5.63 6.23 -9.20
C ASP A 34 -5.70 5.78 -7.74
N ASP A 35 -6.77 5.12 -7.40
CA ASP A 35 -6.95 4.45 -6.13
C ASP A 35 -6.99 2.95 -6.36
N TYR A 36 -6.18 2.22 -5.61
CA TYR A 36 -6.14 0.76 -5.65
C TYR A 36 -6.84 0.18 -4.42
N LEU A 37 -7.73 -0.77 -4.65
CA LEU A 37 -8.46 -1.50 -3.62
C LEU A 37 -8.06 -2.98 -3.71
N VAL A 38 -7.44 -3.50 -2.66
CA VAL A 38 -6.95 -4.88 -2.59
C VAL A 38 -7.70 -5.61 -1.49
N ILE A 39 -8.51 -6.59 -1.85
CA ILE A 39 -9.29 -7.39 -0.90
C ILE A 39 -8.60 -8.73 -0.70
N VAL A 40 -8.39 -9.09 0.56
CA VAL A 40 -7.77 -10.35 0.97
C VAL A 40 -8.60 -11.05 2.05
N ARG A 41 -8.46 -12.36 2.11
CA ARG A 41 -8.99 -13.18 3.22
C ARG A 41 -7.82 -13.89 3.89
N PRO A 42 -7.24 -13.29 4.93
CA PRO A 42 -6.11 -13.89 5.62
C PRO A 42 -6.52 -15.14 6.41
N ALA A 43 -5.63 -16.14 6.45
CA ALA A 43 -5.79 -17.31 7.31
C ALA A 43 -5.33 -17.05 8.75
N LEU A 44 -4.80 -15.86 9.04
CA LEU A 44 -4.37 -15.45 10.38
C LEU A 44 -5.57 -15.29 11.31
N GLN A 45 -5.49 -15.86 12.50
CA GLN A 45 -6.51 -15.68 13.54
C GLN A 45 -6.54 -14.26 14.11
N ARG A 46 -5.40 -13.59 14.07
CA ARG A 46 -5.22 -12.24 14.56
C ARG A 46 -4.27 -11.49 13.63
N ILE A 47 -4.59 -10.24 13.37
CA ILE A 47 -3.79 -9.35 12.54
C ILE A 47 -3.38 -8.14 13.38
N THR A 48 -2.10 -7.82 13.39
CA THR A 48 -1.53 -6.71 14.15
C THR A 48 -0.87 -5.66 13.26
N GLY A 49 -0.57 -6.01 12.01
CA GLY A 49 0.08 -5.08 11.09
C GLY A 49 0.08 -5.53 9.64
N LEU A 50 0.42 -4.59 8.79
CA LEU A 50 0.55 -4.72 7.34
C LEU A 50 1.98 -4.37 6.93
N ARG A 51 2.53 -5.13 6.00
CA ARG A 51 3.75 -4.80 5.25
C ARG A 51 3.37 -4.55 3.79
N LEU A 52 3.81 -3.43 3.27
CA LEU A 52 3.68 -3.05 1.87
C LEU A 52 5.07 -2.95 1.26
N GLU A 53 5.34 -3.74 0.23
CA GLU A 53 6.57 -3.67 -0.55
C GLU A 53 6.27 -3.05 -1.91
N VAL A 54 7.02 -2.02 -2.29
CA VAL A 54 7.01 -1.40 -3.62
C VAL A 54 8.22 -1.89 -4.39
N LEU A 55 7.99 -2.45 -5.57
CA LEU A 55 8.97 -3.23 -6.30
C LEU A 55 9.28 -2.59 -7.66
N PRO A 56 10.56 -2.56 -8.10
CA PRO A 56 10.91 -2.20 -9.46
C PRO A 56 10.54 -3.32 -10.44
N HIS A 57 10.36 -2.97 -11.71
CA HIS A 57 10.11 -3.95 -12.76
C HIS A 57 10.58 -3.47 -14.12
N ALA A 58 11.06 -4.37 -14.96
CA ALA A 58 11.58 -4.06 -16.29
C ALA A 58 10.57 -3.36 -17.21
N SER A 59 9.27 -3.61 -17.03
CA SER A 59 8.20 -2.94 -17.81
C SER A 59 7.89 -1.50 -17.35
N HIS A 60 8.46 -1.08 -16.23
CA HIS A 60 8.30 0.29 -15.75
C HIS A 60 9.27 1.24 -16.47
N THR A 61 9.00 2.54 -16.35
CA THR A 61 9.87 3.58 -16.89
C THR A 61 11.30 3.45 -16.34
N GLY A 62 12.24 3.15 -17.24
CA GLY A 62 13.64 2.93 -16.85
C GLY A 62 13.87 1.76 -15.90
N GLY A 63 12.95 0.78 -15.82
CA GLY A 63 13.05 -0.34 -14.89
C GLY A 63 12.78 0.02 -13.43
N LYS A 64 12.22 1.19 -13.16
CA LYS A 64 12.02 1.77 -11.83
C LYS A 64 10.73 1.28 -11.16
N LEU A 65 10.13 2.09 -10.30
CA LEU A 65 9.03 1.72 -9.39
C LEU A 65 7.64 1.95 -9.98
N THR A 66 7.53 2.75 -11.05
CA THR A 66 6.24 3.04 -11.68
C THR A 66 6.33 3.12 -13.20
N ARG A 67 5.18 3.15 -13.85
CA ARG A 67 5.02 3.40 -15.29
C ARG A 67 4.96 4.90 -15.63
N GLY A 68 4.95 5.77 -14.62
CA GLY A 68 4.97 7.21 -14.77
C GLY A 68 6.28 7.74 -15.37
N LYS A 69 6.26 8.97 -15.88
CA LYS A 69 7.40 9.57 -16.60
C LYS A 69 8.70 9.50 -15.81
N ASN A 70 8.66 9.73 -14.51
CA ASN A 70 9.85 9.72 -13.65
C ASN A 70 10.17 8.34 -13.05
N GLY A 71 9.24 7.38 -13.15
CA GLY A 71 9.40 6.04 -12.57
C GLY A 71 9.33 6.00 -11.04
N GLU A 72 8.88 7.06 -10.38
CA GLU A 72 8.81 7.21 -8.94
C GLU A 72 7.36 7.24 -8.46
N PHE A 73 7.10 6.66 -7.29
CA PHE A 73 5.76 6.58 -6.73
C PHE A 73 5.52 7.66 -5.66
N ILE A 74 4.25 8.03 -5.49
CA ILE A 74 3.74 8.77 -4.34
C ILE A 74 2.44 8.11 -3.90
N ILE A 75 2.45 7.52 -2.71
CA ILE A 75 1.26 7.01 -2.05
C ILE A 75 0.80 8.09 -1.06
N THR A 76 -0.36 8.66 -1.31
CA THR A 76 -0.87 9.76 -0.47
C THR A 76 -1.63 9.28 0.74
N ASP A 77 -2.23 8.07 0.68
CA ASP A 77 -2.92 7.50 1.82
C ASP A 77 -2.93 5.97 1.77
N VAL A 78 -2.89 5.36 2.95
CA VAL A 78 -3.03 3.92 3.15
C VAL A 78 -4.08 3.69 4.22
N LYS A 79 -5.14 2.95 3.86
CA LYS A 79 -6.21 2.57 4.79
C LYS A 79 -6.36 1.06 4.85
N LEU A 80 -6.67 0.56 6.02
CA LEU A 80 -7.12 -0.82 6.21
C LEU A 80 -8.58 -0.80 6.67
N GLN A 81 -9.40 -1.61 6.04
CA GLN A 81 -10.85 -1.63 6.24
C GLN A 81 -11.34 -3.07 6.35
N VAL A 82 -12.36 -3.27 7.16
CA VAL A 82 -13.09 -4.54 7.24
C VAL A 82 -14.39 -4.42 6.47
N LEU A 83 -14.62 -5.39 5.58
CA LEU A 83 -15.86 -5.57 4.83
C LEU A 83 -16.58 -6.80 5.35
N ARG A 84 -17.89 -6.71 5.59
CA ARG A 84 -18.74 -7.84 5.94
C ARG A 84 -19.66 -8.20 4.78
N LYS A 85 -19.77 -9.48 4.49
CA LYS A 85 -20.65 -9.98 3.43
C LYS A 85 -22.11 -9.57 3.68
N GLY A 86 -22.72 -8.93 2.70
CA GLY A 86 -24.13 -8.48 2.79
C GLY A 86 -24.33 -7.18 3.58
N ASP A 87 -23.27 -6.59 4.11
CA ASP A 87 -23.32 -5.27 4.76
C ASP A 87 -22.71 -4.22 3.82
N SER A 88 -23.35 -3.06 3.73
CA SER A 88 -22.82 -1.92 2.99
C SER A 88 -21.86 -1.05 3.85
N GLN A 89 -21.80 -1.31 5.16
CA GLN A 89 -20.93 -0.55 6.05
C GLN A 89 -19.49 -1.06 5.96
N ILE A 90 -18.59 -0.11 5.85
CA ILE A 90 -17.14 -0.33 5.85
C ILE A 90 -16.59 0.15 7.17
N ARG A 91 -15.83 -0.68 7.86
CA ARG A 91 -15.20 -0.32 9.12
C ARG A 91 -13.73 -0.01 8.91
N ASP A 92 -13.33 1.24 9.13
CA ASP A 92 -11.94 1.65 9.13
C ASP A 92 -11.19 1.09 10.35
N LEU A 93 -9.95 0.65 10.12
CA LEU A 93 -9.04 0.24 11.20
C LEU A 93 -8.07 1.40 11.49
N GLU A 94 -7.86 1.67 12.76
CA GLU A 94 -6.87 2.64 13.19
C GLU A 94 -5.46 2.07 13.04
N ILE A 95 -4.61 2.80 12.30
CA ILE A 95 -3.17 2.52 12.17
C ILE A 95 -2.44 3.45 13.13
N SER A 96 -1.70 2.89 14.08
CA SER A 96 -1.02 3.65 15.14
C SER A 96 0.35 4.16 14.72
N SER A 97 0.99 3.52 13.75
CA SER A 97 2.32 3.92 13.27
C SER A 97 2.62 3.37 11.89
N ALA A 98 3.47 4.10 11.16
CA ALA A 98 4.05 3.65 9.90
C ALA A 98 5.55 3.96 9.90
N ILE A 99 6.35 3.01 9.44
CA ILE A 99 7.79 3.16 9.21
C ILE A 99 8.14 2.64 7.82
N ALA A 100 9.19 3.17 7.21
CA ALA A 100 9.65 2.74 5.89
C ALA A 100 11.17 2.55 5.86
N THR A 101 11.64 1.62 5.00
CA THR A 101 13.09 1.38 4.77
C THR A 101 13.77 2.58 4.11
N ALA A 102 13.01 3.37 3.38
CA ALA A 102 13.46 4.65 2.83
C ALA A 102 12.28 5.60 2.71
N GLU A 103 12.52 6.87 2.96
CA GLU A 103 11.58 7.96 2.79
C GLU A 103 12.36 9.25 2.53
N MET A 104 11.71 10.24 1.95
CA MET A 104 12.30 11.57 1.88
C MET A 104 12.05 12.32 3.18
N ASN A 105 13.11 12.90 3.72
CA ASN A 105 12.99 13.78 4.87
C ASN A 105 12.85 15.23 4.38
N VAL A 106 11.59 15.63 4.17
CA VAL A 106 11.26 17.00 3.75
C VAL A 106 10.49 17.71 4.86
N GLY A 107 10.82 18.96 5.08
CA GLY A 107 10.06 19.81 6.00
C GLY A 107 8.75 20.30 5.37
N GLY A 108 7.71 20.46 6.19
CA GLY A 108 6.43 21.00 5.76
C GLY A 108 5.50 20.00 5.06
N ARG A 109 4.59 20.53 4.25
CA ARG A 109 3.60 19.77 3.49
C ARG A 109 4.21 19.30 2.17
N ASN A 110 4.92 18.22 2.22
CA ASN A 110 5.56 17.67 1.05
C ASN A 110 5.53 16.15 1.08
N TYR A 111 5.57 15.55 -0.09
CA TYR A 111 5.67 14.12 -0.23
C TYR A 111 7.05 13.64 0.24
N GLY A 112 7.06 12.62 1.08
CA GLY A 112 8.31 12.06 1.58
C GLY A 112 8.11 11.00 2.62
N ARG A 113 7.54 11.36 3.76
CA ARG A 113 7.42 10.48 4.92
C ARG A 113 6.25 9.51 4.79
N VAL A 114 6.47 8.26 5.20
CA VAL A 114 5.41 7.24 5.23
C VAL A 114 4.30 7.59 6.24
N SER A 115 4.61 8.30 7.31
CA SER A 115 3.60 8.78 8.26
C SER A 115 2.57 9.73 7.64
N GLY A 116 2.92 10.41 6.55
CA GLY A 116 2.00 11.24 5.78
C GLY A 116 0.94 10.45 5.01
N THR A 117 0.99 9.11 5.00
CA THR A 117 -0.06 8.27 4.44
C THR A 117 -1.21 7.97 5.42
N LEU A 118 -1.18 8.55 6.61
CA LEU A 118 -2.15 8.28 7.68
C LEU A 118 -3.05 9.47 8.00
N ASP A 119 -2.96 10.58 7.29
CA ASP A 119 -3.64 11.83 7.62
C ASP A 119 -4.78 12.24 6.68
N ASP A 120 -5.04 11.41 5.65
CA ASP A 120 -6.07 11.65 4.63
C ASP A 120 -5.88 13.01 3.88
N ASP A 121 -4.64 13.51 3.83
CA ASP A 121 -4.29 14.75 3.16
C ASP A 121 -3.52 14.47 1.86
N PRO A 122 -4.09 14.71 0.67
CA PRO A 122 -3.42 14.43 -0.61
C PRO A 122 -2.18 15.31 -0.89
N ARG A 123 -1.87 16.26 0.00
CA ARG A 123 -0.65 17.09 -0.06
C ARG A 123 0.52 16.45 0.66
N ASN A 124 0.30 15.36 1.40
CA ASN A 124 1.30 14.54 2.06
C ASN A 124 1.32 13.14 1.42
N GLY A 125 2.33 12.37 1.72
CA GLY A 125 2.42 10.99 1.28
C GLY A 125 3.84 10.47 1.25
N TRP A 126 3.95 9.17 1.05
CA TRP A 126 5.22 8.46 1.00
C TRP A 126 5.79 8.40 -0.41
N THR A 127 7.05 8.77 -0.54
CA THR A 127 7.86 8.58 -1.73
C THR A 127 9.29 8.26 -1.33
N THR A 128 10.03 7.59 -2.21
CA THR A 128 11.45 7.31 -2.07
C THR A 128 12.30 8.08 -3.07
N GLN A 129 11.80 9.18 -3.62
CA GLN A 129 12.61 10.12 -4.40
C GLN A 129 13.87 10.45 -3.63
N SER A 130 14.99 10.65 -4.23
CA SER A 130 16.34 10.76 -3.64
C SER A 130 17.01 9.43 -3.28
N HIS A 131 16.32 8.32 -3.33
CA HIS A 131 16.89 6.98 -3.17
C HIS A 131 16.98 6.25 -4.53
N ASP A 132 17.69 5.14 -4.57
CA ASP A 132 17.87 4.36 -5.79
C ASP A 132 16.53 3.77 -6.28
N PRO A 133 15.97 4.23 -7.42
CA PRO A 133 14.65 3.77 -7.88
C PRO A 133 14.65 2.36 -8.48
N LEU A 134 15.81 1.71 -8.56
CA LEU A 134 15.94 0.32 -9.02
C LEU A 134 15.88 -0.69 -7.87
N LYS A 135 15.68 -0.24 -6.64
CA LYS A 135 15.55 -1.08 -5.46
C LYS A 135 14.12 -1.19 -4.98
N ALA A 136 13.83 -2.28 -4.27
CA ALA A 136 12.57 -2.45 -3.56
C ALA A 136 12.58 -1.65 -2.26
N TYR A 137 11.40 -1.15 -1.88
CA TYR A 137 11.20 -0.41 -0.63
C TYR A 137 10.01 -0.97 0.13
N THR A 138 10.11 -0.96 1.44
CA THR A 138 9.11 -1.55 2.34
C THR A 138 8.59 -0.52 3.32
N ALA A 139 7.29 -0.50 3.51
CA ALA A 139 6.62 0.17 4.62
C ALA A 139 5.92 -0.85 5.51
N VAL A 140 5.92 -0.59 6.81
CA VAL A 140 5.24 -1.39 7.83
C VAL A 140 4.28 -0.50 8.60
N PHE A 141 3.03 -0.94 8.68
CA PHE A 141 1.93 -0.27 9.34
C PHE A 141 1.45 -1.11 10.51
N ALA A 142 1.50 -0.57 11.72
CA ALA A 142 1.01 -1.26 12.92
C ALA A 142 -0.41 -0.81 13.24
N LEU A 143 -1.33 -1.76 13.45
CA LEU A 143 -2.67 -1.46 13.94
C LEU A 143 -2.62 -0.96 15.38
N ALA A 144 -3.52 -0.04 15.74
CA ALA A 144 -3.69 0.44 17.11
C ALA A 144 -4.19 -0.68 18.03
N GLN A 145 -5.07 -1.54 17.50
CA GLN A 145 -5.59 -2.72 18.18
C GLN A 145 -5.49 -3.95 17.27
N PRO A 146 -5.17 -5.13 17.81
CA PRO A 146 -5.23 -6.36 17.04
C PRO A 146 -6.62 -6.60 16.46
N LEU A 147 -6.68 -7.01 15.21
CA LEU A 147 -7.91 -7.37 14.50
C LEU A 147 -8.11 -8.89 14.54
N VAL A 148 -9.31 -9.32 14.89
CA VAL A 148 -9.81 -10.67 14.65
C VAL A 148 -10.97 -10.55 13.65
N LEU A 149 -10.86 -11.22 12.50
CA LEU A 149 -11.90 -11.23 11.48
C LEU A 149 -12.93 -12.32 11.80
N GLU A 150 -14.21 -11.96 11.66
CA GLU A 150 -15.30 -12.92 11.65
C GLU A 150 -15.31 -13.73 10.34
N PRO A 151 -15.96 -14.92 10.29
CA PRO A 151 -15.95 -15.77 9.11
C PRO A 151 -16.53 -15.13 7.83
N ASP A 152 -17.44 -14.17 7.98
CA ASP A 152 -18.07 -13.41 6.90
C ASP A 152 -17.37 -12.08 6.57
N GLU A 153 -16.24 -11.81 7.23
CA GLU A 153 -15.45 -10.59 7.04
C GLU A 153 -14.24 -10.83 6.13
N THR A 154 -13.86 -9.79 5.40
CA THR A 154 -12.63 -9.68 4.61
C THR A 154 -11.91 -8.39 4.95
N LEU A 155 -10.61 -8.34 4.65
CA LEU A 155 -9.79 -7.15 4.83
C LEU A 155 -9.59 -6.47 3.47
N ARG A 156 -9.74 -5.14 3.44
CA ARG A 156 -9.44 -4.31 2.28
C ARG A 156 -8.30 -3.34 2.59
N LEU A 157 -7.24 -3.41 1.78
CA LEU A 157 -6.24 -2.36 1.71
C LEU A 157 -6.68 -1.34 0.66
N VAL A 158 -6.63 -0.06 1.02
CA VAL A 158 -6.83 1.08 0.12
C VAL A 158 -5.51 1.80 -0.02
N MET A 159 -5.04 1.99 -1.25
CA MET A 159 -3.86 2.79 -1.58
C MET A 159 -4.30 3.96 -2.46
N LEU A 160 -4.21 5.18 -1.95
CA LEU A 160 -4.56 6.38 -2.69
C LEU A 160 -3.31 7.00 -3.32
N HIS A 161 -3.39 7.31 -4.62
CA HIS A 161 -2.35 7.99 -5.38
C HIS A 161 -2.92 9.32 -5.90
N ARG A 162 -3.21 10.23 -4.99
CA ARG A 162 -3.91 11.50 -5.26
C ARG A 162 -2.99 12.72 -5.17
N SER A 163 -1.68 12.53 -5.38
CA SER A 163 -0.75 13.65 -5.31
C SER A 163 -1.08 14.72 -6.35
N THR A 164 -0.83 15.98 -5.99
CA THR A 164 -1.01 17.11 -6.90
C THR A 164 -0.05 17.08 -8.08
N ILE A 165 1.08 16.38 -7.93
CA ILE A 165 2.05 16.12 -9.01
C ILE A 165 1.46 15.17 -10.04
N GLY A 166 0.79 14.11 -9.59
CA GLY A 166 0.25 13.04 -10.44
C GLY A 166 1.32 12.18 -11.10
N ASP A 167 0.89 11.24 -11.94
CA ASP A 167 1.76 10.35 -12.72
C ASP A 167 2.73 9.51 -11.84
N ALA A 168 2.29 9.16 -10.64
CA ALA A 168 3.10 8.53 -9.61
C ALA A 168 2.40 7.32 -8.95
N ASN A 169 1.53 6.64 -9.71
CA ASN A 169 0.82 5.45 -9.23
C ASN A 169 1.79 4.27 -9.12
N THR A 170 1.75 3.56 -7.98
CA THR A 170 2.59 2.37 -7.75
C THR A 170 2.45 1.36 -8.88
N GLY A 171 3.56 0.90 -9.43
CA GLY A 171 3.58 0.01 -10.59
C GLY A 171 3.56 -1.47 -10.25
N ARG A 172 4.30 -1.87 -9.21
CA ARG A 172 4.38 -3.26 -8.73
C ARG A 172 4.53 -3.27 -7.23
N PHE A 173 3.77 -4.12 -6.58
CA PHE A 173 3.78 -4.17 -5.11
C PHE A 173 3.36 -5.54 -4.59
N ARG A 174 3.64 -5.78 -3.32
CA ARG A 174 3.23 -6.97 -2.59
C ARG A 174 2.81 -6.60 -1.19
N ILE A 175 1.81 -7.29 -0.65
CA ILE A 175 1.32 -7.09 0.71
C ILE A 175 1.50 -8.34 1.55
N ALA A 176 1.83 -8.14 2.81
CA ALA A 176 1.88 -9.20 3.81
C ALA A 176 1.22 -8.72 5.11
N LEU A 177 0.64 -9.64 5.83
CA LEU A 177 0.04 -9.40 7.15
C LEU A 177 0.81 -10.16 8.22
N THR A 178 0.76 -9.66 9.45
CA THR A 178 1.43 -10.28 10.59
C THR A 178 0.51 -10.36 11.80
N ASP A 179 0.80 -11.34 12.67
CA ASP A 179 0.23 -11.49 14.01
C ASP A 179 1.25 -11.17 15.12
N GLN A 180 2.44 -10.70 14.76
CA GLN A 180 3.47 -10.30 15.70
C GLN A 180 2.97 -9.21 16.64
N VAL A 181 3.57 -9.12 17.84
CA VAL A 181 3.14 -8.16 18.87
C VAL A 181 4.29 -7.27 19.34
N GLY A 182 3.96 -6.16 19.95
CA GLY A 182 4.93 -5.25 20.54
C GLY A 182 5.86 -4.60 19.50
N ARG A 183 7.16 -4.65 19.74
CA ARG A 183 8.15 -4.03 18.85
C ARG A 183 8.30 -4.75 17.52
N ALA A 184 8.04 -6.05 17.48
CA ALA A 184 8.22 -6.86 16.28
C ALA A 184 7.32 -6.41 15.12
N VAL A 185 6.08 -5.96 15.40
CA VAL A 185 5.18 -5.43 14.37
C VAL A 185 5.63 -4.08 13.80
N ARG A 186 6.58 -3.42 14.45
CA ARG A 186 7.13 -2.11 14.07
C ARG A 186 8.58 -2.21 13.60
N SER A 187 8.97 -3.32 13.06
CA SER A 187 10.32 -3.57 12.53
C SER A 187 10.27 -4.18 11.14
N PHE A 188 11.42 -4.26 10.50
CA PHE A 188 11.58 -4.90 9.19
C PHE A 188 12.09 -6.34 9.28
N ASP A 189 12.35 -6.84 10.49
CA ASP A 189 12.87 -8.18 10.78
C ASP A 189 11.80 -9.27 10.63
#